data_3f4fe507de5e4d0a7c72f785197b6df3
#
_entry.id   3f4fe507de5e4d0a7c72f785197b6df3
#
_cell.length_a   1.000
_cell.length_b   1.000
_cell.length_c   1.000
_cell.angle_alpha   90.00
_cell.angle_beta   90.00
_cell.angle_gamma   90.00
#
_symmetry.space_group_name_H-M   'P 1'
#
loop_
_entity.id
_entity.type
_entity.pdbx_description
1 polymer ?
#
loop_
_entity_poly.entity_id
_entity_poly.type
_entity_poly.pdbx_seq_one_letter_code
_entity_poly.pdbx_strand_id
1 'polypeptide(L)'
;MKQIKPNFFIIGAAKAATTSLSSLLGSHPQAAIVQGKEPHFFSYDQFYKLGWKKYMELFSHCRDQKAIGDASTSYSRIRYHPFTVARICEHVPEARIIYMVRHPIERMESAYVERLGTPGSRVFASINDAVKRQPMIVDSSRYWEVFDAYRQRFSESRIKIVWFEDYIANTTAVFQDVCRFLEIDDSVTPALDREVTNSREDASARMANLGKGDVQVDTTWDKETRQWVINQLRDDNCRFLAHFGRSKNFWGDLY
;
A
#
# COMPACT_ATOMS: atom_id res chain seq x y z
N MET A 1 32.27 6.24 4.68
CA MET A 1 30.89 6.53 5.18
C MET A 1 29.94 5.58 4.46
N LYS A 2 28.99 4.96 5.19
CA LYS A 2 27.94 4.12 4.56
C LYS A 2 27.09 5.01 3.64
N GLN A 3 26.90 4.58 2.40
CA GLN A 3 26.08 5.34 1.45
C GLN A 3 24.63 5.32 1.94
N ILE A 4 24.07 6.50 2.24
CA ILE A 4 22.66 6.66 2.62
C ILE A 4 21.83 6.37 1.37
N LYS A 5 21.07 5.27 1.36
CA LYS A 5 20.13 4.91 0.29
C LYS A 5 18.98 4.10 0.88
N PRO A 6 17.80 4.12 0.26
CA PRO A 6 16.71 3.27 0.71
C PRO A 6 17.12 1.79 0.64
N ASN A 7 16.68 1.01 1.62
CA ASN A 7 16.92 -0.42 1.69
C ASN A 7 15.63 -1.21 1.96
N PHE A 8 14.49 -0.53 2.12
CA PHE A 8 13.18 -1.17 2.13
C PHE A 8 12.12 -0.31 1.41
N PHE A 9 11.06 -0.97 0.96
CA PHE A 9 9.94 -0.34 0.28
C PHE A 9 8.62 -0.87 0.81
N ILE A 10 7.69 0.04 1.16
CA ILE A 10 6.28 -0.30 1.40
C ILE A 10 5.56 -0.05 0.08
N ILE A 11 5.33 -1.13 -0.67
CA ILE A 11 4.89 -1.04 -2.06
C ILE A 11 3.38 -0.81 -2.24
N GLY A 12 2.60 -0.94 -1.19
CA GLY A 12 1.14 -0.88 -1.20
C GLY A 12 0.55 -1.95 -0.27
N ALA A 13 -0.71 -2.36 -0.47
CA ALA A 13 -1.67 -1.80 -1.43
C ALA A 13 -2.25 -0.48 -0.91
N ALA A 14 -2.63 0.39 -1.84
CA ALA A 14 -3.37 1.60 -1.44
C ALA A 14 -4.62 1.20 -0.64
N LYS A 15 -4.90 1.88 0.48
CA LYS A 15 -6.01 1.64 1.41
C LYS A 15 -5.87 0.39 2.30
N ALA A 16 -4.63 -0.10 2.48
CA ALA A 16 -4.29 -1.16 3.42
C ALA A 16 -3.43 -0.67 4.61
N ALA A 17 -3.63 0.58 5.06
CA ALA A 17 -2.93 1.22 6.20
C ALA A 17 -1.42 1.48 5.99
N THR A 18 -0.92 1.57 4.76
CA THR A 18 0.49 1.86 4.46
C THR A 18 0.97 3.18 5.08
N THR A 19 0.13 4.22 5.13
CA THR A 19 0.46 5.51 5.77
C THR A 19 0.68 5.35 7.28
N SER A 20 -0.16 4.56 7.95
CA SER A 20 -0.03 4.28 9.39
C SER A 20 1.28 3.55 9.68
N LEU A 21 1.58 2.46 8.97
CA LEU A 21 2.82 1.71 9.16
C LEU A 21 4.06 2.58 8.85
N SER A 22 4.03 3.36 7.77
CA SER A 22 5.16 4.24 7.43
C SER A 22 5.37 5.34 8.47
N SER A 23 4.31 5.88 9.06
CA SER A 23 4.39 6.86 10.15
C SER A 23 5.04 6.25 11.40
N LEU A 24 4.60 5.03 11.80
CA LEU A 24 5.19 4.32 12.93
C LEU A 24 6.68 4.02 12.71
N LEU A 25 7.06 3.57 11.50
CA LEU A 25 8.47 3.37 11.16
C LEU A 25 9.26 4.68 11.15
N GLY A 26 8.65 5.78 10.68
CA GLY A 26 9.27 7.10 10.70
C GLY A 26 9.53 7.66 12.10
N SER A 27 8.81 7.19 13.12
CA SER A 27 9.05 7.54 14.53
C SER A 27 10.07 6.63 15.23
N HIS A 28 10.50 5.54 14.58
CA HIS A 28 11.46 4.60 15.15
C HIS A 28 12.89 5.14 15.06
N PRO A 29 13.70 5.14 16.15
CA PRO A 29 15.03 5.77 16.15
C PRO A 29 16.01 5.17 15.13
N GLN A 30 15.83 3.90 14.76
CA GLN A 30 16.69 3.21 13.79
C GLN A 30 16.10 3.16 12.37
N ALA A 31 14.96 3.82 12.14
CA ALA A 31 14.35 3.88 10.80
C ALA A 31 14.18 5.32 10.33
N ALA A 32 14.10 5.50 9.03
CA ALA A 32 13.73 6.75 8.38
C ALA A 32 12.86 6.47 7.16
N ILE A 33 11.91 7.35 6.91
CA ILE A 33 11.07 7.30 5.70
C ILE A 33 11.43 8.49 4.81
N VAL A 34 11.36 8.30 3.51
CA VAL A 34 11.58 9.32 2.50
C VAL A 34 10.82 10.62 2.82
N GLN A 35 11.48 11.74 2.62
CA GLN A 35 10.86 13.06 2.82
C GLN A 35 9.75 13.30 1.79
N GLY A 36 8.61 13.78 2.26
CA GLY A 36 7.41 13.90 1.46
C GLY A 36 6.66 12.57 1.38
N LYS A 37 5.41 12.64 0.92
CA LYS A 37 4.54 11.46 0.81
C LYS A 37 4.60 10.90 -0.60
N GLU A 38 4.94 9.61 -0.72
CA GLU A 38 4.86 8.84 -1.96
C GLU A 38 5.60 9.48 -3.15
N PRO A 39 6.94 9.45 -3.21
CA PRO A 39 7.69 10.04 -4.33
C PRO A 39 7.42 9.37 -5.69
N HIS A 40 6.89 8.15 -5.70
CA HIS A 40 6.53 7.41 -6.91
C HIS A 40 7.68 7.25 -7.93
N PHE A 41 8.93 7.40 -7.50
CA PHE A 41 10.10 7.47 -8.36
C PHE A 41 10.18 6.30 -9.34
N PHE A 42 10.00 5.07 -8.87
CA PHE A 42 10.15 3.88 -9.71
C PHE A 42 8.93 3.58 -10.60
N SER A 43 7.76 4.14 -10.29
CA SER A 43 6.53 3.85 -11.04
C SER A 43 6.25 4.83 -12.17
N TYR A 44 6.46 6.13 -11.95
CA TYR A 44 6.15 7.12 -12.97
C TYR A 44 7.39 7.50 -13.78
N ASP A 45 7.35 7.32 -15.10
CA ASP A 45 8.47 7.63 -15.99
C ASP A 45 8.97 9.05 -15.87
N GLN A 46 8.07 10.01 -15.67
CA GLN A 46 8.42 11.41 -15.48
C GLN A 46 9.31 11.63 -14.24
N PHE A 47 9.09 10.88 -13.16
CA PHE A 47 9.91 10.98 -11.95
C PHE A 47 11.19 10.16 -12.09
N TYR A 48 11.13 8.98 -12.71
CA TYR A 48 12.31 8.16 -12.97
C TYR A 48 13.34 8.88 -13.85
N LYS A 49 12.88 9.62 -14.86
CA LYS A 49 13.72 10.44 -15.76
C LYS A 49 14.44 11.58 -15.05
N LEU A 50 14.02 12.00 -13.84
CA LEU A 50 14.77 12.98 -13.04
C LEU A 50 16.11 12.42 -12.54
N GLY A 51 16.27 11.11 -12.57
CA GLY A 51 17.49 10.39 -12.26
C GLY A 51 17.68 10.08 -10.77
N TRP A 52 18.51 9.08 -10.53
CA TRP A 52 18.81 8.55 -9.21
C TRP A 52 19.30 9.61 -8.22
N LYS A 53 20.16 10.53 -8.67
CA LYS A 53 20.69 11.61 -7.82
C LYS A 53 19.57 12.47 -7.25
N LYS A 54 18.58 12.82 -8.08
CA LYS A 54 17.44 13.63 -7.64
C LYS A 54 16.56 12.88 -6.64
N TYR A 55 16.34 11.59 -6.86
CA TYR A 55 15.62 10.76 -5.90
C TYR A 55 16.35 10.67 -4.55
N MET A 56 17.69 10.55 -4.56
CA MET A 56 18.48 10.48 -3.34
C MET A 56 18.46 11.76 -2.50
N GLU A 57 18.17 12.93 -3.08
CA GLU A 57 18.00 14.19 -2.34
C GLU A 57 16.85 14.12 -1.33
N LEU A 58 15.83 13.28 -1.60
CA LEU A 58 14.69 13.08 -0.70
C LEU A 58 15.08 12.38 0.62
N PHE A 59 16.28 11.79 0.68
CA PHE A 59 16.84 11.12 1.86
C PHE A 59 17.90 11.94 2.57
N SER A 60 18.07 13.23 2.22
CA SER A 60 19.10 14.11 2.79
C SER A 60 18.99 14.33 4.29
N HIS A 61 17.81 14.10 4.87
CA HIS A 61 17.56 14.15 6.32
C HIS A 61 18.03 12.89 7.06
N CYS A 62 18.24 11.78 6.35
CA CYS A 62 18.70 10.53 6.94
C CYS A 62 20.15 10.65 7.40
N ARG A 63 20.53 9.89 8.44
CA ARG A 63 21.87 9.87 9.01
C ARG A 63 22.40 8.43 9.05
N ASP A 64 22.30 7.79 10.17
CA ASP A 64 22.85 6.46 10.48
C ASP A 64 21.76 5.39 10.69
N GLN A 65 20.51 5.71 10.31
CA GLN A 65 19.43 4.74 10.45
C GLN A 65 19.75 3.45 9.69
N LYS A 66 19.41 2.32 10.32
CA LYS A 66 19.61 0.98 9.73
C LYS A 66 18.60 0.70 8.61
N ALA A 67 17.34 1.13 8.81
CA ALA A 67 16.25 0.98 7.86
C ALA A 67 15.88 2.34 7.27
N ILE A 68 16.03 2.49 5.95
CA ILE A 68 15.68 3.70 5.21
C ILE A 68 14.69 3.31 4.12
N GLY A 69 13.49 3.89 4.14
CA GLY A 69 12.37 3.41 3.32
C GLY A 69 11.69 4.43 2.44
N ASP A 70 11.05 3.91 1.41
CA ASP A 70 10.10 4.62 0.55
C ASP A 70 8.74 3.89 0.64
N ALA A 71 7.67 4.65 0.89
CA ALA A 71 6.31 4.13 1.04
C ALA A 71 5.41 4.67 -0.07
N SER A 72 5.60 4.17 -1.30
CA SER A 72 4.83 4.56 -2.48
C SER A 72 3.88 3.46 -2.92
N THR A 73 2.57 3.66 -2.72
CA THR A 73 1.55 2.65 -3.02
C THR A 73 1.40 2.33 -4.52
N SER A 74 1.90 3.20 -5.39
CA SER A 74 1.94 2.94 -6.84
C SER A 74 2.88 1.80 -7.23
N TYR A 75 3.81 1.40 -6.35
CA TYR A 75 4.75 0.31 -6.63
C TYR A 75 4.07 -1.06 -6.73
N SER A 76 2.89 -1.22 -6.14
CA SER A 76 2.04 -2.41 -6.33
C SER A 76 1.15 -2.36 -7.58
N ARG A 77 1.09 -1.22 -8.30
CA ARG A 77 0.24 -1.07 -9.48
C ARG A 77 0.95 -1.53 -10.75
N ILE A 78 1.47 -2.76 -10.76
CA ILE A 78 2.36 -3.28 -11.82
C ILE A 78 1.72 -3.33 -13.20
N ARG A 79 0.39 -3.48 -13.31
CA ARG A 79 -0.35 -3.41 -14.58
C ARG A 79 -0.28 -2.03 -15.23
N TYR A 80 -0.12 -0.98 -14.43
CA TYR A 80 -0.07 0.41 -14.87
C TYR A 80 1.36 0.95 -14.92
N HIS A 81 2.26 0.32 -14.17
CA HIS A 81 3.67 0.70 -14.05
C HIS A 81 4.55 -0.56 -14.15
N PRO A 82 4.63 -1.20 -15.34
CA PRO A 82 5.24 -2.53 -15.50
C PRO A 82 6.75 -2.56 -15.24
N PHE A 83 7.42 -1.41 -15.32
CA PHE A 83 8.87 -1.32 -15.10
C PHE A 83 9.25 -1.16 -13.62
N THR A 84 8.30 -0.96 -12.72
CA THR A 84 8.55 -0.63 -11.31
C THR A 84 9.46 -1.65 -10.62
N VAL A 85 9.11 -2.93 -10.70
CA VAL A 85 9.85 -4.00 -10.01
C VAL A 85 11.28 -4.11 -10.54
N ALA A 86 11.46 -4.02 -11.86
CA ALA A 86 12.78 -4.06 -12.49
C ALA A 86 13.65 -2.87 -12.05
N ARG A 87 13.09 -1.66 -12.03
CA ARG A 87 13.79 -0.44 -11.59
C ARG A 87 14.21 -0.52 -10.12
N ILE A 88 13.33 -1.00 -9.23
CA ILE A 88 13.69 -1.19 -7.82
C ILE A 88 14.84 -2.19 -7.71
N CYS A 89 14.75 -3.33 -8.39
CA CYS A 89 15.78 -4.36 -8.37
C CYS A 89 17.12 -3.87 -8.92
N GLU A 90 17.11 -3.07 -9.98
CA GLU A 90 18.32 -2.49 -10.59
C GLU A 90 19.06 -1.55 -9.61
N HIS A 91 18.34 -0.68 -8.92
CA HIS A 91 18.96 0.30 -8.01
C HIS A 91 19.22 -0.25 -6.60
N VAL A 92 18.36 -1.17 -6.14
CA VAL A 92 18.41 -1.71 -4.76
C VAL A 92 18.12 -3.21 -4.79
N PRO A 93 19.02 -4.05 -5.33
CA PRO A 93 18.79 -5.50 -5.49
C PRO A 93 18.58 -6.22 -4.16
N GLU A 94 19.12 -5.67 -3.06
CA GLU A 94 19.00 -6.20 -1.72
C GLU A 94 17.83 -5.61 -0.92
N ALA A 95 16.89 -4.93 -1.58
CA ALA A 95 15.77 -4.30 -0.90
C ALA A 95 14.88 -5.31 -0.14
N ARG A 96 14.39 -4.88 1.01
CA ARG A 96 13.28 -5.54 1.70
C ARG A 96 11.97 -4.93 1.24
N ILE A 97 11.02 -5.77 0.87
CA ILE A 97 9.73 -5.37 0.34
C ILE A 97 8.65 -5.66 1.39
N ILE A 98 7.87 -4.65 1.74
CA ILE A 98 6.71 -4.80 2.62
C ILE A 98 5.48 -4.57 1.76
N TYR A 99 4.60 -5.57 1.72
CA TYR A 99 3.36 -5.49 1.00
C TYR A 99 2.17 -5.69 1.95
N MET A 100 1.44 -4.62 2.19
CA MET A 100 0.24 -4.64 3.01
C MET A 100 -0.97 -4.99 2.16
N VAL A 101 -1.76 -5.95 2.61
CA VAL A 101 -2.97 -6.43 1.92
C VAL A 101 -4.18 -6.31 2.84
N ARG A 102 -5.36 -6.19 2.29
CA ARG A 102 -6.62 -6.00 3.02
C ARG A 102 -7.74 -6.75 2.31
N HIS A 103 -8.82 -7.06 3.03
CA HIS A 103 -10.06 -7.58 2.44
C HIS A 103 -10.40 -6.81 1.14
N PRO A 104 -10.44 -7.50 -0.02
CA PRO A 104 -10.53 -6.83 -1.33
C PRO A 104 -11.70 -5.85 -1.47
N ILE A 105 -12.89 -6.26 -1.03
CA ILE A 105 -14.10 -5.43 -1.13
C ILE A 105 -13.95 -4.16 -0.27
N GLU A 106 -13.55 -4.30 0.99
CA GLU A 106 -13.37 -3.15 1.89
C GLU A 106 -12.27 -2.20 1.40
N ARG A 107 -11.20 -2.75 0.81
CA ARG A 107 -10.16 -1.94 0.19
C ARG A 107 -10.71 -1.11 -0.98
N MET A 108 -11.55 -1.72 -1.83
CA MET A 108 -12.18 -1.03 -2.97
C MET A 108 -13.15 0.06 -2.50
N GLU A 109 -13.96 -0.20 -1.48
CA GLU A 109 -14.84 0.82 -0.88
C GLU A 109 -14.01 2.00 -0.36
N SER A 110 -12.95 1.72 0.39
CA SER A 110 -12.04 2.76 0.90
C SER A 110 -11.35 3.54 -0.23
N ALA A 111 -11.00 2.88 -1.34
CA ALA A 111 -10.40 3.53 -2.51
C ALA A 111 -11.41 4.42 -3.26
N TYR A 112 -12.66 4.00 -3.36
CA TYR A 112 -13.74 4.80 -3.93
C TYR A 112 -13.97 6.08 -3.12
N VAL A 113 -14.12 5.93 -1.79
CA VAL A 113 -14.35 7.07 -0.88
C VAL A 113 -13.19 8.08 -0.94
N GLU A 114 -11.92 7.61 -0.95
CA GLU A 114 -10.76 8.50 -1.08
C GLU A 114 -10.79 9.30 -2.38
N ARG A 115 -11.15 8.66 -3.49
CA ARG A 115 -11.22 9.35 -4.79
C ARG A 115 -12.25 10.47 -4.82
N LEU A 116 -13.39 10.30 -4.16
CA LEU A 116 -14.39 11.38 -4.06
C LEU A 116 -13.79 12.62 -3.39
N GLY A 117 -12.95 12.44 -2.37
CA GLY A 117 -12.25 13.51 -1.65
C GLY A 117 -10.94 13.98 -2.31
N THR A 118 -10.56 13.47 -3.50
CA THR A 118 -9.32 13.86 -4.17
C THR A 118 -9.60 14.95 -5.20
N PRO A 119 -8.86 16.09 -5.17
CA PRO A 119 -8.99 17.16 -6.15
C PRO A 119 -8.77 16.66 -7.58
N GLY A 120 -9.60 17.10 -8.53
CA GLY A 120 -9.48 16.72 -9.94
C GLY A 120 -9.84 15.27 -10.28
N SER A 121 -10.17 14.45 -9.29
CA SER A 121 -10.61 13.07 -9.54
C SER A 121 -12.02 13.04 -10.12
N ARG A 122 -12.22 12.07 -11.04
CA ARG A 122 -13.55 11.78 -11.57
C ARG A 122 -14.47 11.31 -10.44
N VAL A 123 -15.62 11.90 -10.34
CA VAL A 123 -16.68 11.49 -9.41
C VAL A 123 -17.50 10.38 -10.06
N PHE A 124 -17.79 9.34 -9.30
CA PHE A 124 -18.66 8.22 -9.67
C PHE A 124 -19.87 8.22 -8.74
N ALA A 125 -21.03 7.87 -9.28
CA ALA A 125 -22.29 7.90 -8.54
C ALA A 125 -22.34 6.86 -7.41
N SER A 126 -21.68 5.72 -7.59
CA SER A 126 -21.63 4.63 -6.63
C SER A 126 -20.34 3.82 -6.76
N ILE A 127 -20.08 2.93 -5.79
CA ILE A 127 -18.99 1.94 -5.90
C ILE A 127 -19.16 1.05 -7.14
N ASN A 128 -20.40 0.71 -7.52
CA ASN A 128 -20.70 -0.12 -8.69
C ASN A 128 -20.27 0.55 -10.00
N ASP A 129 -20.53 1.85 -10.13
CA ASP A 129 -20.07 2.64 -11.29
C ASP A 129 -18.53 2.80 -11.27
N ALA A 130 -17.95 3.04 -10.09
CA ALA A 130 -16.53 3.24 -9.93
C ALA A 130 -15.71 2.00 -10.35
N VAL A 131 -16.06 0.80 -9.91
CA VAL A 131 -15.30 -0.43 -10.23
C VAL A 131 -15.41 -0.82 -11.71
N LYS A 132 -16.53 -0.50 -12.36
CA LYS A 132 -16.73 -0.75 -13.81
C LYS A 132 -15.92 0.20 -14.68
N ARG A 133 -15.82 1.48 -14.27
CA ARG A 133 -15.19 2.54 -15.08
C ARG A 133 -13.74 2.85 -14.69
N GLN A 134 -13.28 2.33 -13.56
CA GLN A 134 -11.92 2.55 -13.05
C GLN A 134 -11.29 1.21 -12.68
N PRO A 135 -10.78 0.43 -13.63
CA PRO A 135 -10.24 -0.92 -13.40
C PRO A 135 -9.16 -0.97 -12.33
N MET A 136 -8.37 0.09 -12.16
CA MET A 136 -7.34 0.19 -11.12
C MET A 136 -7.90 -0.07 -9.71
N ILE A 137 -9.19 0.25 -9.45
CA ILE A 137 -9.81 -0.01 -8.15
C ILE A 137 -9.85 -1.53 -7.89
N VAL A 138 -10.19 -2.32 -8.89
CA VAL A 138 -10.23 -3.80 -8.81
C VAL A 138 -8.81 -4.37 -8.86
N ASP A 139 -8.01 -3.97 -9.85
CA ASP A 139 -6.68 -4.51 -10.12
C ASP A 139 -5.70 -4.34 -8.95
N SER A 140 -5.85 -3.27 -8.15
CA SER A 140 -5.04 -3.08 -6.93
C SER A 140 -5.33 -4.11 -5.83
N SER A 141 -6.27 -5.03 -6.03
CA SER A 141 -6.54 -6.18 -5.15
C SER A 141 -6.09 -7.52 -5.75
N ARG A 142 -5.33 -7.52 -6.83
CA ARG A 142 -4.71 -8.73 -7.39
C ARG A 142 -3.40 -9.02 -6.65
N TYR A 143 -3.53 -9.58 -5.48
CA TYR A 143 -2.41 -9.70 -4.54
C TYR A 143 -1.38 -10.73 -4.95
N TRP A 144 -1.82 -11.86 -5.55
CA TRP A 144 -0.89 -12.84 -6.08
C TRP A 144 -0.07 -12.28 -7.23
N GLU A 145 -0.69 -11.62 -8.18
CA GLU A 145 -0.02 -11.06 -9.34
C GLU A 145 1.11 -10.09 -8.94
N VAL A 146 0.84 -9.23 -7.95
CA VAL A 146 1.85 -8.31 -7.42
C VAL A 146 2.96 -9.06 -6.70
N PHE A 147 2.62 -9.96 -5.78
CA PHE A 147 3.60 -10.78 -5.07
C PHE A 147 4.47 -11.59 -6.01
N ASP A 148 3.87 -12.24 -7.01
CA ASP A 148 4.57 -13.05 -8.01
C ASP A 148 5.58 -12.23 -8.83
N ALA A 149 5.21 -11.02 -9.23
CA ALA A 149 6.12 -10.11 -9.94
C ALA A 149 7.35 -9.73 -9.09
N TYR A 150 7.14 -9.51 -7.79
CA TYR A 150 8.25 -9.19 -6.88
C TYR A 150 9.13 -10.40 -6.57
N ARG A 151 8.55 -11.60 -6.29
CA ARG A 151 9.32 -12.80 -5.97
C ARG A 151 10.14 -13.34 -7.14
N GLN A 152 9.85 -12.93 -8.37
CA GLN A 152 10.68 -13.24 -9.53
C GLN A 152 11.99 -12.44 -9.56
N ARG A 153 12.11 -11.38 -8.77
CA ARG A 153 13.27 -10.48 -8.72
C ARG A 153 13.94 -10.44 -7.35
N PHE A 154 13.20 -10.70 -6.29
CA PHE A 154 13.66 -10.70 -4.90
C PHE A 154 13.41 -12.06 -4.26
N SER A 155 14.32 -12.52 -3.40
CA SER A 155 14.07 -13.70 -2.59
C SER A 155 12.79 -13.51 -1.74
N GLU A 156 11.98 -14.55 -1.60
CA GLU A 156 10.78 -14.48 -0.77
C GLU A 156 11.08 -14.10 0.68
N SER A 157 12.27 -14.46 1.20
CA SER A 157 12.73 -14.02 2.52
C SER A 157 12.91 -12.50 2.65
N ARG A 158 12.93 -11.79 1.53
CA ARG A 158 12.99 -10.32 1.46
C ARG A 158 11.64 -9.68 1.20
N ILE A 159 10.56 -10.46 1.16
CA ILE A 159 9.20 -9.97 0.93
C ILE A 159 8.36 -10.30 2.16
N LYS A 160 7.88 -9.28 2.85
CA LYS A 160 6.99 -9.43 4.00
C LYS A 160 5.57 -9.01 3.63
N ILE A 161 4.63 -9.93 3.82
CA ILE A 161 3.21 -9.61 3.74
C ILE A 161 2.73 -9.14 5.11
N VAL A 162 2.04 -8.01 5.13
CA VAL A 162 1.36 -7.49 6.31
C VAL A 162 -0.14 -7.50 6.02
N TRP A 163 -0.87 -8.30 6.78
CA TRP A 163 -2.33 -8.39 6.67
C TRP A 163 -2.95 -7.24 7.46
N PHE A 164 -3.79 -6.45 6.81
CA PHE A 164 -4.47 -5.32 7.45
C PHE A 164 -5.27 -5.76 8.67
N GLU A 165 -5.94 -6.89 8.57
CA GLU A 165 -6.76 -7.46 9.63
C GLU A 165 -5.93 -7.81 10.88
N ASP A 166 -4.76 -8.43 10.70
CA ASP A 166 -3.82 -8.69 11.81
C ASP A 166 -3.25 -7.36 12.36
N TYR A 167 -2.95 -6.42 11.47
CA TYR A 167 -2.40 -5.11 11.85
C TYR A 167 -3.36 -4.31 12.73
N ILE A 168 -4.65 -4.26 12.40
CA ILE A 168 -5.64 -3.55 13.23
C ILE A 168 -5.97 -4.31 14.52
N ALA A 169 -5.92 -5.66 14.49
CA ALA A 169 -6.14 -6.48 15.67
C ALA A 169 -5.03 -6.34 16.71
N ASN A 170 -3.77 -6.23 16.28
CA ASN A 170 -2.62 -6.04 17.17
C ASN A 170 -1.50 -5.28 16.46
N THR A 171 -1.65 -3.95 16.36
CA THR A 171 -0.67 -3.05 15.71
C THR A 171 0.72 -3.21 16.30
N THR A 172 0.84 -3.32 17.62
CA THR A 172 2.14 -3.45 18.30
C THR A 172 2.87 -4.72 17.88
N ALA A 173 2.21 -5.87 17.92
CA ALA A 173 2.84 -7.14 17.56
C ALA A 173 3.26 -7.17 16.07
N VAL A 174 2.41 -6.65 15.19
CA VAL A 174 2.74 -6.57 13.75
C VAL A 174 3.88 -5.57 13.50
N PHE A 175 3.90 -4.43 14.19
CA PHE A 175 5.00 -3.48 14.09
C PHE A 175 6.33 -4.10 14.53
N GLN A 176 6.36 -4.79 15.67
CA GLN A 176 7.54 -5.52 16.15
C GLN A 176 8.01 -6.58 15.16
N ASP A 177 7.08 -7.30 14.54
CA ASP A 177 7.40 -8.28 13.50
C ASP A 177 7.98 -7.63 12.24
N VAL A 178 7.52 -6.43 11.88
CA VAL A 178 8.12 -5.62 10.81
C VAL A 178 9.51 -5.12 11.21
N CYS A 179 9.73 -4.70 12.47
CA CYS A 179 11.04 -4.30 12.96
C CYS A 179 12.06 -5.46 12.87
N ARG A 180 11.67 -6.68 13.28
CA ARG A 180 12.52 -7.89 13.11
C ARG A 180 12.86 -8.13 11.65
N PHE A 181 11.87 -8.03 10.76
CA PHE A 181 12.09 -8.18 9.32
C PHE A 181 13.06 -7.13 8.77
N LEU A 182 13.02 -5.90 9.28
CA LEU A 182 13.93 -4.81 8.88
C LEU A 182 15.28 -4.84 9.64
N GLU A 183 15.48 -5.79 10.57
CA GLU A 183 16.67 -5.93 11.40
C GLU A 183 16.95 -4.68 12.25
N ILE A 184 15.90 -4.05 12.76
CA ILE A 184 15.93 -2.95 13.70
C ILE A 184 15.38 -3.39 15.05
N ASP A 185 15.58 -2.58 16.10
CA ASP A 185 15.16 -2.90 17.45
C ASP A 185 13.64 -3.07 17.57
N ASP A 186 13.18 -4.28 17.86
CA ASP A 186 11.76 -4.61 18.00
C ASP A 186 11.22 -4.40 19.42
N SER A 187 12.06 -3.98 20.37
CA SER A 187 11.61 -3.61 21.72
C SER A 187 10.99 -2.22 21.79
N VAL A 188 11.18 -1.40 20.77
CA VAL A 188 10.62 -0.05 20.69
C VAL A 188 9.09 -0.14 20.57
N THR A 189 8.40 0.44 21.54
CA THR A 189 6.93 0.54 21.50
C THR A 189 6.53 1.65 20.53
N PRO A 190 5.69 1.36 19.54
CA PRO A 190 5.26 2.38 18.60
C PRO A 190 4.39 3.44 19.31
N ALA A 191 4.62 4.71 19.00
CA ALA A 191 3.72 5.79 19.38
C ALA A 191 2.43 5.64 18.56
N LEU A 192 1.41 5.03 19.14
CA LEU A 192 0.10 4.85 18.50
C LEU A 192 -0.66 6.19 18.58
N ASP A 193 -0.40 7.08 17.62
CA ASP A 193 -1.27 8.22 17.40
C ASP A 193 -2.61 7.72 16.86
N ARG A 194 -3.65 7.81 17.69
CA ARG A 194 -5.01 7.40 17.32
C ARG A 194 -5.63 8.25 16.19
N GLU A 195 -4.99 9.34 15.80
CA GLU A 195 -5.51 10.30 14.82
C GLU A 195 -5.19 9.95 13.35
N VAL A 196 -4.40 8.91 13.05
CA VAL A 196 -4.17 8.51 11.64
C VAL A 196 -5.32 7.63 11.14
N THR A 197 -6.54 8.05 11.37
CA THR A 197 -7.73 7.44 10.78
C THR A 197 -8.11 8.21 9.51
N ASN A 198 -7.83 7.63 8.34
CA ASN A 198 -8.55 8.00 7.11
C ASN A 198 -10.00 7.49 7.24
N SER A 199 -10.75 8.03 8.18
CA SER A 199 -12.13 7.67 8.43
C SER A 199 -13.04 8.11 7.27
N ARG A 200 -14.26 7.53 7.20
CA ARG A 200 -15.29 8.05 6.29
C ARG A 200 -15.63 9.52 6.59
N GLU A 201 -15.53 9.92 7.85
CA GLU A 201 -15.75 11.28 8.34
C GLU A 201 -14.70 12.25 7.77
N ASP A 202 -13.42 11.86 7.75
CA ASP A 202 -12.35 12.66 7.13
C ASP A 202 -12.54 12.81 5.61
N ALA A 203 -13.07 11.79 4.96
CA ALA A 203 -13.39 11.84 3.53
C ALA A 203 -14.57 12.79 3.27
N SER A 204 -15.59 12.76 4.12
CA SER A 204 -16.76 13.65 4.03
C SER A 204 -16.35 15.10 4.25
N ALA A 205 -15.51 15.39 5.25
CA ALA A 205 -14.97 16.72 5.51
C ALA A 205 -14.13 17.23 4.32
N ARG A 206 -13.30 16.37 3.73
CA ARG A 206 -12.52 16.73 2.53
C ARG A 206 -13.40 17.02 1.32
N MET A 207 -14.48 16.25 1.13
CA MET A 207 -15.45 16.49 0.05
C MET A 207 -16.16 17.84 0.21
N ALA A 208 -16.59 18.18 1.43
CA ALA A 208 -17.19 19.48 1.72
C ALA A 208 -16.24 20.62 1.38
N ASN A 209 -14.95 20.53 1.79
CA ASN A 209 -13.92 21.53 1.48
C ASN A 209 -13.62 21.67 -0.02
N LEU A 210 -13.93 20.67 -0.84
CA LEU A 210 -13.76 20.70 -2.29
C LEU A 210 -15.03 21.17 -3.04
N GLY A 211 -16.05 21.65 -2.33
CA GLY A 211 -17.34 22.01 -2.92
C GLY A 211 -18.13 20.82 -3.45
N LYS A 212 -17.82 19.61 -2.95
CA LYS A 212 -18.48 18.34 -3.31
C LYS A 212 -19.41 17.86 -2.18
N GLY A 213 -19.87 18.76 -1.31
CA GLY A 213 -20.69 18.40 -0.13
C GLY A 213 -22.00 17.69 -0.45
N ASP A 214 -22.53 17.91 -1.65
CA ASP A 214 -23.77 17.27 -2.12
C ASP A 214 -23.56 15.86 -2.72
N VAL A 215 -22.30 15.39 -2.83
CA VAL A 215 -22.00 14.05 -3.35
C VAL A 215 -22.30 13.00 -2.28
N GLN A 216 -23.35 12.23 -2.46
CA GLN A 216 -23.63 11.09 -1.59
C GLN A 216 -22.59 9.98 -1.82
N VAL A 217 -22.04 9.46 -0.73
CA VAL A 217 -21.11 8.32 -0.76
C VAL A 217 -21.93 7.03 -0.76
N ASP A 218 -22.11 6.43 -1.94
CA ASP A 218 -22.81 5.15 -2.06
C ASP A 218 -21.82 3.99 -2.22
N THR A 219 -21.59 3.28 -1.13
CA THR A 219 -20.80 2.04 -1.08
C THR A 219 -21.67 0.78 -1.08
N THR A 220 -22.95 0.90 -1.39
CA THR A 220 -23.86 -0.24 -1.47
C THR A 220 -23.59 -1.04 -2.75
N TRP A 221 -23.30 -2.30 -2.59
CA TRP A 221 -23.05 -3.20 -3.71
C TRP A 221 -24.35 -3.77 -4.28
N ASP A 222 -24.56 -3.65 -5.59
CA ASP A 222 -25.50 -4.54 -6.25
C ASP A 222 -24.93 -5.96 -6.36
N LYS A 223 -25.80 -6.96 -6.31
CA LYS A 223 -25.42 -8.38 -6.27
C LYS A 223 -24.58 -8.79 -7.48
N GLU A 224 -24.91 -8.29 -8.66
CA GLU A 224 -24.25 -8.67 -9.91
C GLU A 224 -22.83 -8.09 -9.98
N THR A 225 -22.68 -6.80 -9.69
CA THR A 225 -21.35 -6.15 -9.69
C THR A 225 -20.45 -6.72 -8.62
N ARG A 226 -20.97 -6.96 -7.39
CA ARG A 226 -20.20 -7.61 -6.33
C ARG A 226 -19.72 -8.98 -6.76
N GLN A 227 -20.60 -9.82 -7.33
CA GLN A 227 -20.22 -11.15 -7.79
C GLN A 227 -19.23 -11.09 -8.96
N TRP A 228 -19.39 -10.15 -9.86
CA TRP A 228 -18.44 -9.93 -10.96
C TRP A 228 -17.05 -9.59 -10.43
N VAL A 229 -16.93 -8.68 -9.48
CA VAL A 229 -15.64 -8.32 -8.83
C VAL A 229 -15.02 -9.54 -8.13
N ILE A 230 -15.82 -10.29 -7.36
CA ILE A 230 -15.35 -11.51 -6.68
C ILE A 230 -14.78 -12.51 -7.68
N ASN A 231 -15.49 -12.74 -8.80
CA ASN A 231 -15.04 -13.66 -9.84
C ASN A 231 -13.75 -13.19 -10.52
N GLN A 232 -13.56 -11.87 -10.70
CA GLN A 232 -12.32 -11.30 -11.26
C GLN A 232 -11.09 -11.53 -10.38
N LEU A 233 -11.27 -11.68 -9.08
CA LEU A 233 -10.18 -11.75 -8.09
C LEU A 233 -10.00 -13.15 -7.48
N ARG A 234 -10.95 -14.05 -7.68
CA ARG A 234 -11.02 -15.37 -7.01
C ARG A 234 -9.72 -16.15 -7.14
N ASP A 235 -9.29 -16.45 -8.35
CA ASP A 235 -8.12 -17.31 -8.59
C ASP A 235 -6.84 -16.67 -8.06
N ASP A 236 -6.68 -15.36 -8.26
CA ASP A 236 -5.54 -14.59 -7.78
C ASP A 236 -5.45 -14.64 -6.25
N ASN A 237 -6.53 -14.28 -5.57
CA ASN A 237 -6.51 -14.17 -4.12
C ASN A 237 -6.59 -15.53 -3.42
N CYS A 238 -7.27 -16.53 -3.98
CA CYS A 238 -7.21 -17.89 -3.45
C CYS A 238 -5.78 -18.46 -3.50
N ARG A 239 -5.07 -18.22 -4.62
CA ARG A 239 -3.66 -18.63 -4.75
C ARG A 239 -2.77 -17.89 -3.75
N PHE A 240 -3.00 -16.59 -3.54
CA PHE A 240 -2.28 -15.79 -2.57
C PHE A 240 -2.49 -16.29 -1.13
N LEU A 241 -3.75 -16.49 -0.72
CA LEU A 241 -4.09 -17.02 0.61
C LEU A 241 -3.44 -18.38 0.85
N ALA A 242 -3.57 -19.32 -0.12
CA ALA A 242 -3.02 -20.66 -0.01
C ALA A 242 -1.49 -20.65 0.12
N HIS A 243 -0.78 -19.80 -0.63
CA HIS A 243 0.68 -19.68 -0.58
C HIS A 243 1.17 -19.27 0.83
N PHE A 244 0.43 -18.40 1.49
CA PHE A 244 0.76 -17.93 2.85
C PHE A 244 0.07 -18.73 3.96
N GLY A 245 -0.49 -19.90 3.66
CA GLY A 245 -1.14 -20.77 4.64
C GLY A 245 -2.40 -20.19 5.29
N ARG A 246 -3.04 -19.21 4.65
CA ARG A 246 -4.31 -18.64 5.11
C ARG A 246 -5.48 -19.45 4.56
N SER A 247 -6.52 -19.63 5.41
CA SER A 247 -7.76 -20.23 4.96
C SER A 247 -8.38 -19.42 3.80
N LYS A 248 -9.02 -20.11 2.86
CA LYS A 248 -9.81 -19.44 1.82
C LYS A 248 -10.91 -18.53 2.39
N ASN A 249 -11.36 -18.82 3.61
CA ASN A 249 -12.35 -18.00 4.33
C ASN A 249 -11.71 -16.92 5.22
N PHE A 250 -10.41 -16.65 5.06
CA PHE A 250 -9.72 -15.61 5.85
C PHE A 250 -10.41 -14.25 5.74
N TRP A 251 -10.94 -13.92 4.56
CA TRP A 251 -11.76 -12.74 4.32
C TRP A 251 -13.28 -13.05 4.30
N GLY A 252 -13.73 -13.96 5.18
CA GLY A 252 -15.12 -14.37 5.27
C GLY A 252 -15.57 -15.20 4.07
N ASP A 253 -16.82 -15.03 3.67
CA ASP A 253 -17.44 -15.78 2.55
C ASP A 253 -17.14 -15.12 1.18
N LEU A 254 -15.94 -14.58 1.00
CA LEU A 254 -15.59 -13.89 -0.23
C LEU A 254 -15.29 -14.90 -1.37
N TYR A 255 -14.70 -16.06 -1.07
CA TYR A 255 -14.26 -17.06 -2.07
C TYR A 255 -14.76 -18.50 -1.82
#